data_5089406a20f5ef3b264e4d0390cd1b68
#
_entry.id   5089406a20f5ef3b264e4d0390cd1b68
#
_cell.length_a   1.000
_cell.length_b   1.000
_cell.length_c   1.000
_cell.angle_alpha   90.00
_cell.angle_beta   90.00
_cell.angle_gamma   90.00
#
_symmetry.space_group_name_H-M   'P 1'
#
loop_
_entity.id
_entity.type
_entity.pdbx_description
1 polymer ?
#
loop_
_entity_poly.entity_id
_entity_poly.type
_entity_poly.pdbx_seq_one_letter_code
_entity_poly.pdbx_strand_id
1 'polypeptide(L)'
;MTAPAKQQGGGGDQASNVVLVDGSNVAHSTEGERAQVSNIVAIRDKLREEGLEPIIVADAALRHQIDDANHYEQLIDAGEIRQAPAGTDADYFILSFARELNASIVSNDRFRDRIKEFPEVRDRVIRYMIVQDEVVLERRTKRRNGNRSK
;
A
#
# COMPACT_ATOMS: atom_id res chain seq x y z
N MET A 1 -13.69 13.84 -20.38
CA MET A 1 -13.18 13.43 -20.29
C MET A 1 -12.29 13.03 -20.22
N THR A 2 -12.39 12.98 -20.15
CA THR A 2 -11.57 12.41 -20.05
C THR A 2 -10.70 12.13 -20.12
N ALA A 3 -10.67 11.91 -20.02
CA ALA A 3 -9.75 11.48 -20.00
C ALA A 3 -9.01 11.30 -20.25
N PRO A 4 -8.97 11.20 -20.32
CA PRO A 4 -7.97 10.78 -20.51
C PRO A 4 -7.11 10.77 -20.75
N ALA A 5 -7.21 10.70 -20.69
CA ALA A 5 -6.28 10.48 -20.90
C ALA A 5 -5.41 10.46 -20.82
N LYS A 6 -5.32 10.34 -20.55
CA LYS A 6 -4.37 10.14 -20.41
C LYS A 6 -3.68 9.64 -20.62
N GLN A 7 -3.84 9.42 -20.75
CA GLN A 7 -3.12 8.82 -20.86
C GLN A 7 -2.33 8.68 -21.19
N GLN A 8 -2.41 8.65 -21.40
CA GLN A 8 -1.63 8.48 -21.78
C GLN A 8 -0.70 8.46 -21.79
N GLY A 9 -1.02 8.35 -21.80
CA GLY A 9 -0.05 8.18 -22.03
C GLY A 9 0.97 8.03 -21.81
N GLY A 10 0.76 8.24 -21.76
CA GLY A 10 1.99 8.35 -21.78
C GLY A 10 2.95 7.59 -21.61
N GLY A 11 3.64 7.71 -21.87
CA GLY A 11 4.66 6.81 -21.89
C GLY A 11 4.49 5.72 -20.90
N GLY A 12 4.19 4.60 -21.36
CA GLY A 12 4.00 3.48 -20.51
C GLY A 12 5.21 3.10 -19.69
N ASP A 13 6.34 3.64 -20.03
CA ASP A 13 7.56 3.31 -19.32
C ASP A 13 7.82 4.22 -18.13
N GLN A 14 6.95 5.15 -17.87
CA GLN A 14 7.10 5.98 -16.69
C GLN A 14 6.72 5.22 -15.44
N ALA A 15 7.45 5.49 -14.37
CA ALA A 15 7.10 4.95 -13.10
C ALA A 15 5.72 5.47 -12.71
N SER A 16 4.88 4.56 -12.29
CA SER A 16 3.56 4.91 -11.82
C SER A 16 3.66 5.68 -10.51
N ASN A 17 2.78 6.66 -10.31
CA ASN A 17 2.67 7.29 -9.00
C ASN A 17 1.76 6.48 -8.08
N VAL A 18 1.24 5.36 -8.54
CA VAL A 18 0.40 4.49 -7.74
C VAL A 18 1.25 3.69 -6.77
N VAL A 19 0.77 3.56 -5.54
CA VAL A 19 1.43 2.79 -4.50
C VAL A 19 0.38 1.89 -3.87
N LEU A 20 0.68 0.60 -3.76
CA LEU A 20 -0.18 -0.33 -3.05
C LEU A 20 0.09 -0.19 -1.55
N VAL A 21 -0.95 -0.22 -0.75
CA VAL A 21 -0.82 -0.16 0.71
C VAL A 21 -1.41 -1.41 1.30
N ASP A 22 -0.63 -2.10 2.12
CA ASP A 22 -1.09 -3.27 2.85
C ASP A 22 -1.90 -2.79 4.05
N GLY A 23 -3.21 -2.63 3.84
CA GLY A 23 -4.08 -2.00 4.82
C GLY A 23 -4.15 -2.73 6.14
N SER A 24 -4.14 -4.05 6.10
CA SER A 24 -4.20 -4.83 7.34
C SER A 24 -2.91 -4.67 8.14
N ASN A 25 -1.76 -4.70 7.47
CA ASN A 25 -0.50 -4.49 8.14
C ASN A 25 -0.44 -3.10 8.76
N VAL A 26 -0.87 -2.08 8.00
CA VAL A 26 -0.84 -0.70 8.49
C VAL A 26 -1.77 -0.51 9.68
N ALA A 27 -2.97 -1.07 9.61
CA ALA A 27 -3.95 -0.91 10.70
C ALA A 27 -3.43 -1.50 12.01
N HIS A 28 -2.65 -2.58 11.93
CA HIS A 28 -2.11 -3.27 13.11
C HIS A 28 -0.72 -2.80 13.51
N SER A 29 -0.22 -1.75 12.89
CA SER A 29 1.20 -1.41 13.03
C SER A 29 1.57 -0.68 14.30
N THR A 30 0.59 -0.18 15.04
CA THR A 30 0.86 0.51 16.31
C THR A 30 0.41 -0.36 17.45
N GLU A 31 0.96 -0.09 18.63
CA GLU A 31 0.63 -0.88 19.80
C GLU A 31 -0.83 -0.72 20.17
N GLY A 32 -1.39 -1.77 20.73
CA GLY A 32 -2.79 -1.78 21.10
C GLY A 32 -3.43 -3.08 20.71
N GLU A 33 -4.61 -3.31 21.23
CA GLU A 33 -5.31 -4.58 21.02
C GLU A 33 -6.06 -4.62 19.70
N ARG A 34 -6.37 -3.45 19.17
CA ARG A 34 -7.21 -3.40 17.99
C ARG A 34 -6.48 -2.72 16.84
N ALA A 35 -6.81 -3.17 15.64
CA ALA A 35 -6.39 -2.46 14.45
C ALA A 35 -6.99 -1.06 14.45
N GLN A 36 -6.27 -0.08 13.93
CA GLN A 36 -6.70 1.31 14.00
C GLN A 36 -6.89 1.89 12.61
N VAL A 37 -8.10 2.41 12.36
CA VAL A 37 -8.39 3.05 11.09
C VAL A 37 -7.56 4.33 10.92
N SER A 38 -7.23 4.99 12.02
CA SER A 38 -6.42 6.21 11.95
C SER A 38 -5.07 5.97 11.33
N ASN A 39 -4.50 4.78 11.50
CA ASN A 39 -3.23 4.43 10.85
C ASN A 39 -3.36 4.42 9.33
N ILE A 40 -4.47 3.87 8.84
CA ILE A 40 -4.73 3.83 7.40
C ILE A 40 -4.87 5.23 6.85
N VAL A 41 -5.63 6.07 7.56
CA VAL A 41 -5.83 7.46 7.15
C VAL A 41 -4.51 8.23 7.14
N ALA A 42 -3.67 8.00 8.15
CA ALA A 42 -2.38 8.69 8.24
C ALA A 42 -1.47 8.32 7.07
N ILE A 43 -1.41 7.03 6.73
CA ILE A 43 -0.60 6.57 5.60
C ILE A 43 -1.15 7.15 4.28
N ARG A 44 -2.47 7.09 4.11
CA ARG A 44 -3.10 7.64 2.90
C ARG A 44 -2.72 9.11 2.71
N ASP A 45 -2.88 9.89 3.78
CA ASP A 45 -2.64 11.32 3.69
C ASP A 45 -1.17 11.61 3.44
N LYS A 46 -0.28 10.86 4.07
CA LYS A 46 1.16 11.04 3.85
C LYS A 46 1.55 10.75 2.41
N LEU A 47 1.02 9.68 1.85
CA LEU A 47 1.34 9.33 0.47
C LEU A 47 0.81 10.38 -0.51
N ARG A 48 -0.40 10.86 -0.29
CA ARG A 48 -0.97 11.92 -1.13
C ARG A 48 -0.18 13.21 -1.02
N GLU A 49 0.28 13.52 0.18
CA GLU A 49 1.12 14.69 0.41
C GLU A 49 2.39 14.62 -0.43
N GLU A 50 2.89 13.42 -0.66
CA GLU A 50 4.10 13.22 -1.47
C GLU A 50 3.80 13.05 -2.95
N GLY A 51 2.56 13.29 -3.36
CA GLY A 51 2.19 13.20 -4.77
C GLY A 51 1.90 11.81 -5.26
N LEU A 52 1.71 10.87 -4.34
CA LEU A 52 1.46 9.48 -4.70
C LEU A 52 -0.02 9.16 -4.57
N GLU A 53 -0.46 8.17 -5.33
CA GLU A 53 -1.85 7.73 -5.32
C GLU A 53 -1.92 6.36 -4.63
N PRO A 54 -2.42 6.31 -3.39
CA PRO A 54 -2.48 5.04 -2.68
C PRO A 54 -3.66 4.18 -3.11
N ILE A 55 -3.41 2.90 -3.30
CA ILE A 55 -4.45 1.90 -3.45
C ILE A 55 -4.35 1.02 -2.21
N ILE A 56 -5.29 1.16 -1.31
CA ILE A 56 -5.27 0.46 -0.02
C ILE A 56 -6.06 -0.82 -0.14
N VAL A 57 -5.40 -1.95 0.12
CA VAL A 57 -6.04 -3.25 0.05
C VAL A 57 -6.05 -3.86 1.45
N ALA A 58 -7.20 -4.34 1.88
CA ALA A 58 -7.35 -4.97 3.18
C ALA A 58 -7.97 -6.34 3.01
N ASP A 59 -7.65 -7.25 3.93
CA ASP A 59 -8.31 -8.56 3.92
C ASP A 59 -9.72 -8.44 4.49
N ALA A 60 -10.54 -9.44 4.23
CA ALA A 60 -11.94 -9.40 4.64
C ALA A 60 -12.12 -9.41 6.15
N ALA A 61 -11.15 -9.95 6.88
CA ALA A 61 -11.26 -10.05 8.33
C ALA A 61 -11.02 -8.72 9.03
N LEU A 62 -10.38 -7.77 8.37
CA LEU A 62 -10.03 -6.52 9.02
C LEU A 62 -11.24 -5.78 9.56
N ARG A 63 -12.38 -5.86 8.88
CA ARG A 63 -13.59 -5.16 9.32
C ARG A 63 -14.04 -5.59 10.71
N HIS A 64 -13.68 -6.80 11.12
CA HIS A 64 -14.06 -7.33 12.44
C HIS A 64 -13.02 -7.01 13.50
N GLN A 65 -11.91 -6.43 13.13
CA GLN A 65 -10.79 -6.15 14.01
C GLN A 65 -10.55 -4.66 14.20
N ILE A 66 -11.13 -3.85 13.34
CA ILE A 66 -10.86 -2.42 13.29
C ILE A 66 -11.60 -1.69 14.42
N ASP A 67 -11.00 -0.64 14.94
CA ASP A 67 -11.54 0.08 16.11
C ASP A 67 -12.76 0.94 15.79
N ASP A 68 -12.83 1.49 14.60
CA ASP A 68 -13.93 2.37 14.18
C ASP A 68 -14.56 1.78 12.93
N ALA A 69 -15.49 0.87 13.13
CA ALA A 69 -16.12 0.14 12.04
C ALA A 69 -16.86 1.07 11.09
N ASN A 70 -17.52 2.10 11.62
CA ASN A 70 -18.28 3.02 10.76
C ASN A 70 -17.38 3.79 9.84
N HIS A 71 -16.28 4.33 10.37
CA HIS A 71 -15.33 5.06 9.56
C HIS A 71 -14.71 4.14 8.49
N TYR A 72 -14.38 2.91 8.90
CA TYR A 72 -13.81 1.93 7.98
C TYR A 72 -14.76 1.64 6.81
N GLU A 73 -16.05 1.43 7.13
CA GLU A 73 -17.04 1.16 6.08
C GLU A 73 -17.21 2.36 5.15
N GLN A 74 -17.13 3.57 5.69
CA GLN A 74 -17.20 4.78 4.86
C GLN A 74 -16.05 4.83 3.87
N LEU A 75 -14.86 4.43 4.31
CA LEU A 75 -13.70 4.41 3.41
C LEU A 75 -13.85 3.36 2.32
N ILE A 76 -14.43 2.22 2.65
CA ILE A 76 -14.73 1.20 1.63
C ILE A 76 -15.75 1.73 0.65
N ASP A 77 -16.83 2.33 1.14
CA ASP A 77 -17.91 2.85 0.28
C ASP A 77 -17.40 3.95 -0.64
N ALA A 78 -16.43 4.73 -0.17
CA ALA A 78 -15.84 5.80 -0.95
C ALA A 78 -14.79 5.29 -1.95
N GLY A 79 -14.50 3.99 -1.93
CA GLY A 79 -13.48 3.42 -2.81
C GLY A 79 -12.05 3.67 -2.36
N GLU A 80 -11.87 4.16 -1.14
CA GLU A 80 -10.54 4.43 -0.60
C GLU A 80 -9.85 3.16 -0.13
N ILE A 81 -10.63 2.20 0.34
CA ILE A 81 -10.11 0.90 0.74
C ILE A 81 -10.79 -0.16 -0.12
N ARG A 82 -9.99 -1.03 -0.69
CA ARG A 82 -10.48 -2.16 -1.46
C ARG A 82 -10.31 -3.41 -0.62
N GLN A 83 -11.43 -4.05 -0.34
CA GLN A 83 -11.40 -5.25 0.50
C GLN A 83 -11.31 -6.48 -0.39
N ALA A 84 -10.32 -7.32 -0.11
CA ALA A 84 -10.19 -8.59 -0.82
C ALA A 84 -11.37 -9.47 -0.42
N PRO A 85 -11.92 -10.24 -1.37
CA PRO A 85 -13.04 -11.13 -1.04
C PRO A 85 -12.68 -12.13 0.05
N ALA A 86 -13.69 -12.48 0.85
CA ALA A 86 -13.51 -13.47 1.91
C ALA A 86 -12.95 -14.78 1.32
N GLY A 87 -12.01 -15.36 2.02
CA GLY A 87 -11.40 -16.61 1.58
C GLY A 87 -10.29 -16.44 0.57
N THR A 88 -10.00 -15.20 0.14
CA THR A 88 -8.90 -14.96 -0.77
C THR A 88 -7.69 -14.44 -0.01
N ASP A 89 -6.56 -14.52 -0.66
CA ASP A 89 -5.27 -14.13 -0.08
C ASP A 89 -4.97 -12.68 -0.45
N ALA A 90 -5.10 -11.79 0.52
CA ALA A 90 -4.87 -10.36 0.27
C ALA A 90 -3.44 -10.09 -0.15
N ASP A 91 -2.48 -10.83 0.39
CA ASP A 91 -1.07 -10.68 -0.02
C ASP A 91 -0.90 -10.93 -1.51
N TYR A 92 -1.55 -11.97 -2.00
CA TYR A 92 -1.46 -12.30 -3.42
C TYR A 92 -2.03 -11.16 -4.28
N PHE A 93 -3.15 -10.58 -3.84
CA PHE A 93 -3.73 -9.45 -4.55
C PHE A 93 -2.79 -8.27 -4.59
N ILE A 94 -2.20 -7.93 -3.45
CA ILE A 94 -1.29 -6.79 -3.36
C ILE A 94 -0.09 -7.00 -4.28
N LEU A 95 0.51 -8.19 -4.21
CA LEU A 95 1.70 -8.49 -5.01
C LEU A 95 1.39 -8.53 -6.50
N SER A 96 0.24 -9.09 -6.86
CA SER A 96 -0.17 -9.17 -8.26
C SER A 96 -0.44 -7.78 -8.84
N PHE A 97 -1.16 -6.93 -8.10
CA PHE A 97 -1.43 -5.58 -8.54
C PHE A 97 -0.14 -4.77 -8.66
N ALA A 98 0.74 -4.93 -7.67
CA ALA A 98 2.01 -4.21 -7.73
C ALA A 98 2.81 -4.59 -8.95
N ARG A 99 2.81 -5.87 -9.29
CA ARG A 99 3.51 -6.34 -10.50
C ARG A 99 2.88 -5.76 -11.75
N GLU A 100 1.56 -5.85 -11.82
CA GLU A 100 0.82 -5.39 -13.00
C GLU A 100 1.01 -3.89 -13.21
N LEU A 101 0.99 -3.12 -12.13
CA LEU A 101 1.07 -1.67 -12.19
C LEU A 101 2.51 -1.14 -12.08
N ASN A 102 3.47 -2.04 -11.88
CA ASN A 102 4.85 -1.67 -11.62
C ASN A 102 4.94 -0.68 -10.47
N ALA A 103 4.25 -1.01 -9.37
CA ALA A 103 4.08 -0.10 -8.24
C ALA A 103 4.85 -0.58 -7.02
N SER A 104 5.19 0.37 -6.15
CA SER A 104 5.74 0.05 -4.83
C SER A 104 4.63 -0.38 -3.89
N ILE A 105 5.01 -1.01 -2.80
CA ILE A 105 4.09 -1.53 -1.78
C ILE A 105 4.51 -0.97 -0.43
N VAL A 106 3.60 -0.31 0.26
CA VAL A 106 3.85 0.16 1.62
C VAL A 106 3.42 -0.93 2.59
N SER A 107 4.37 -1.53 3.27
CA SER A 107 4.11 -2.59 4.24
C SER A 107 5.39 -2.84 5.03
N ASN A 108 5.24 -3.29 6.29
CA ASN A 108 6.37 -3.77 7.05
C ASN A 108 6.51 -5.29 6.99
N ASP A 109 5.57 -5.95 6.31
CA ASP A 109 5.69 -7.37 6.01
C ASP A 109 6.73 -7.55 4.91
N ARG A 110 7.60 -8.53 5.07
CA ARG A 110 8.63 -8.81 4.06
C ARG A 110 8.18 -9.80 3.00
N PHE A 111 6.98 -10.33 3.13
CA PHE A 111 6.41 -11.27 2.15
C PHE A 111 7.35 -12.43 1.85
N ARG A 112 8.02 -12.96 2.88
CA ARG A 112 9.03 -14.01 2.70
C ARG A 112 8.45 -15.26 2.05
N ASP A 113 7.21 -15.59 2.37
CA ASP A 113 6.56 -16.78 1.83
C ASP A 113 6.21 -16.63 0.37
N ARG A 114 6.35 -15.43 -0.18
CA ARG A 114 5.97 -15.12 -1.55
C ARG A 114 7.15 -14.81 -2.46
N ILE A 115 8.36 -14.87 -1.94
CA ILE A 115 9.54 -14.46 -2.72
C ILE A 115 9.73 -15.33 -3.95
N LYS A 116 9.43 -16.62 -3.87
CA LYS A 116 9.58 -17.50 -5.02
C LYS A 116 8.66 -17.08 -6.16
N GLU A 117 7.44 -16.71 -5.82
CA GLU A 117 6.43 -16.32 -6.79
C GLU A 117 6.61 -14.88 -7.25
N PHE A 118 7.06 -14.04 -6.34
CA PHE A 118 7.23 -12.61 -6.59
C PHE A 118 8.62 -12.15 -6.15
N PRO A 119 9.65 -12.57 -6.88
CA PRO A 119 11.03 -12.24 -6.45
C PRO A 119 11.31 -10.75 -6.44
N GLU A 120 10.57 -9.96 -7.21
CA GLU A 120 10.74 -8.52 -7.27
C GLU A 120 10.20 -7.81 -6.02
N VAL A 121 9.54 -8.54 -5.10
CA VAL A 121 8.89 -7.89 -3.96
C VAL A 121 9.89 -7.11 -3.10
N ARG A 122 11.10 -7.61 -2.98
CA ARG A 122 12.11 -6.94 -2.15
C ARG A 122 12.37 -5.52 -2.63
N ASP A 123 12.32 -5.30 -3.91
CA ASP A 123 12.60 -3.99 -4.49
C ASP A 123 11.37 -3.10 -4.50
N ARG A 124 10.20 -3.66 -4.24
CA ARG A 124 8.94 -2.91 -4.25
C ARG A 124 8.52 -2.41 -2.89
N VAL A 125 8.93 -3.09 -1.82
CA VAL A 125 8.41 -2.78 -0.48
C VAL A 125 9.06 -1.53 0.08
N ILE A 126 8.20 -0.61 0.53
CA ILE A 126 8.60 0.59 1.26
C ILE A 126 8.12 0.40 2.68
N ARG A 127 9.06 0.40 3.61
CA ARG A 127 8.73 0.25 5.01
C ARG A 127 8.36 1.59 5.60
N TYR A 128 7.70 1.56 6.74
CA TYR A 128 7.19 2.79 7.34
C TYR A 128 7.18 2.65 8.85
N MET A 129 6.99 3.77 9.52
CA MET A 129 6.81 3.84 10.95
C MET A 129 5.75 4.89 11.23
N ILE A 130 4.89 4.65 12.20
CA ILE A 130 3.89 5.62 12.63
C ILE A 130 4.14 5.92 14.10
N VAL A 131 4.40 7.18 14.40
CA VAL A 131 4.65 7.64 15.75
C VAL A 131 3.76 8.83 16.01
N GLN A 132 2.82 8.69 16.96
CA GLN A 132 1.89 9.77 17.31
C GLN A 132 1.21 10.34 16.07
N ASP A 133 0.68 9.43 15.27
CA ASP A 133 -0.05 9.74 14.03
C ASP A 133 0.81 10.36 12.93
N GLU A 134 2.11 10.44 13.14
CA GLU A 134 3.03 10.92 12.13
C GLU A 134 3.68 9.75 11.41
N VAL A 135 3.67 9.81 10.08
CA VAL A 135 4.18 8.72 9.26
C VAL A 135 5.56 9.06 8.75
N VAL A 136 6.48 8.11 8.94
CA VAL A 136 7.81 8.20 8.35
C VAL A 136 7.94 7.05 7.37
N LEU A 137 8.22 7.37 6.12
CA LEU A 137 8.41 6.37 5.08
C LEU A 137 9.90 6.12 4.89
N GLU A 138 10.25 4.86 4.70
CA GLU A 138 11.62 4.49 4.39
C GLU A 138 11.98 5.07 3.02
N ARG A 139 13.10 5.80 2.96
CA ARG A 139 13.59 6.36 1.70
C ARG A 139 14.43 5.32 1.00
N ARG A 140 14.07 4.97 -0.22
CA ARG A 140 14.83 4.03 -1.02
C ARG A 140 15.75 4.86 -1.91
N THR A 141 17.02 4.66 -1.71
CA THR A 141 17.96 5.32 -2.58
C THR A 141 18.04 4.57 -3.88
N LYS A 142 18.14 4.95 -4.70
CA LYS A 142 18.10 4.31 -5.74
C LYS A 142 19.09 3.86 -6.32
N ARG A 143 18.69 3.71 -5.90
CA ARG A 143 19.16 3.30 -6.21
C ARG A 143 20.05 3.23 -6.70
N ARG A 144 20.02 3.52 -6.60
CA ARG A 144 20.75 3.45 -6.88
C ARG A 144 21.60 3.30 -7.25
N ASN A 145 21.52 3.51 -7.21
CA ASN A 145 22.35 3.34 -7.42
C ASN A 145 23.05 2.96 -7.60
N GLY A 146 22.84 2.97 -7.61
CA GLY A 146 23.46 2.42 -7.65
C GLY A 146 24.11 2.15 -7.81
N ASN A 147 24.02 2.26 -7.76
CA ASN A 147 24.67 1.97 -7.85
C ASN A 147 25.42 1.71 -8.02
N ARG A 148 25.14 1.70 -8.05
CA ARG A 148 25.87 1.43 -8.17
C ARG A 148 26.76 1.20 -8.17
N SER A 149 26.63 1.18 -8.15
CA SER A 149 27.45 0.92 -8.04
C SER A 149 28.23 0.97 -7.99
N LYS A 150 28.20 1.03 -7.97
CA LYS A 150 28.92 1.03 -7.79
C LYS A 150 29.45 1.05 -7.63
#